data_404a374bbbf7066811b9fe98e71d9c41
#
_entry.id   404a374bbbf7066811b9fe98e71d9c41
#
_cell.length_a   1.000
_cell.length_b   1.000
_cell.length_c   1.000
_cell.angle_alpha   90.00
_cell.angle_beta   90.00
_cell.angle_gamma   90.00
#
_symmetry.space_group_name_H-M   'P 1'
#
loop_
_entity.id
_entity.type
_entity.pdbx_description
1 polymer ?
#
loop_
_entity_poly.entity_id
_entity_poly.type
_entity_poly.pdbx_seq_one_letter_code
_entity_poly.pdbx_strand_id
1 'polypeptide(L)'
;MIDLYTAATPNGYKVSILLEELQLPYHVFPVNLMEREQKKDDFLALNPNGRIPVIVDHENDQLPVFESGAILIYLAEKTGKYLPKEMKGRSQVMQWLMFQMGGIGPMQGQAHVFYRYAPEKIEYAIGRYQRETRRLYEVLDRQLRDNPYLAGEFSIADIACWPWVRIHNWAGVELTGLEHLERWIKDLYARPAFQKGICVPYKVERGKETLDESRKRGSKMLV
;
A
#
# COMPACT_ATOMS: atom_id res chain seq x y z
N MET A 1 2.14 -22.63 -3.57
CA MET A 1 3.06 -21.66 -4.23
C MET A 1 2.24 -20.48 -4.74
N ILE A 2 2.72 -19.25 -4.53
CA ILE A 2 2.04 -18.00 -4.95
C ILE A 2 2.89 -17.33 -6.03
N ASP A 3 2.28 -16.89 -7.12
CA ASP A 3 2.89 -15.96 -8.07
C ASP A 3 2.43 -14.54 -7.74
N LEU A 4 3.36 -13.60 -7.61
CA LEU A 4 3.09 -12.19 -7.29
C LEU A 4 3.46 -11.30 -8.49
N TYR A 5 2.47 -10.75 -9.15
CA TYR A 5 2.61 -9.73 -10.20
C TYR A 5 2.56 -8.35 -9.56
N THR A 6 3.69 -7.64 -9.55
CA THR A 6 3.81 -6.42 -8.75
C THR A 6 4.77 -5.39 -9.34
N ALA A 7 4.71 -4.18 -8.81
CA ALA A 7 5.66 -3.11 -9.04
C ALA A 7 6.03 -2.45 -7.70
N ALA A 8 7.14 -1.75 -7.65
CA ALA A 8 7.67 -1.07 -6.46
C ALA A 8 6.82 0.15 -6.06
N THR A 9 5.61 -0.10 -5.59
CA THR A 9 4.59 0.88 -5.20
C THR A 9 4.01 0.55 -3.82
N PRO A 10 3.36 1.50 -3.12
CA PRO A 10 2.73 1.21 -1.84
C PRO A 10 1.75 0.04 -1.88
N ASN A 11 0.96 -0.11 -2.96
CA ASN A 11 0.03 -1.24 -3.07
C ASN A 11 0.73 -2.57 -3.31
N GLY A 12 1.80 -2.59 -4.11
CA GLY A 12 2.64 -3.80 -4.28
C GLY A 12 3.28 -4.23 -2.96
N TYR A 13 3.80 -3.27 -2.21
CA TYR A 13 4.45 -3.53 -0.92
C TYR A 13 3.52 -4.11 0.15
N LYS A 14 2.21 -3.82 0.12
CA LYS A 14 1.25 -4.48 1.02
C LYS A 14 1.35 -6.00 0.91
N VAL A 15 1.32 -6.49 -0.32
CA VAL A 15 1.30 -7.94 -0.58
C VAL A 15 2.64 -8.59 -0.31
N SER A 16 3.75 -7.98 -0.78
CA SER A 16 5.08 -8.52 -0.51
C SER A 16 5.41 -8.55 0.98
N ILE A 17 5.05 -7.52 1.75
CA ILE A 17 5.21 -7.50 3.21
C ILE A 17 4.42 -8.64 3.86
N LEU A 18 3.15 -8.84 3.46
CA LEU A 18 2.34 -9.92 4.04
C LEU A 18 2.90 -11.30 3.71
N LEU A 19 3.35 -11.53 2.47
CA LEU A 19 3.98 -12.80 2.08
C LEU A 19 5.23 -13.09 2.92
N GLU A 20 6.07 -12.08 3.18
CA GLU A 20 7.24 -12.18 4.06
C GLU A 20 6.85 -12.42 5.53
N GLU A 21 5.82 -11.75 6.06
CA GLU A 21 5.30 -11.99 7.43
C GLU A 21 4.72 -13.39 7.60
N LEU A 22 4.09 -13.91 6.57
CA LEU A 22 3.52 -15.26 6.56
C LEU A 22 4.58 -16.33 6.30
N GLN A 23 5.77 -15.94 5.82
CA GLN A 23 6.84 -16.85 5.36
C GLN A 23 6.34 -17.80 4.25
N LEU A 24 5.43 -17.33 3.41
CA LEU A 24 4.93 -18.10 2.28
C LEU A 24 5.94 -18.04 1.13
N PRO A 25 6.24 -19.18 0.48
CA PRO A 25 7.05 -19.16 -0.72
C PRO A 25 6.29 -18.55 -1.89
N TYR A 26 6.94 -17.65 -2.63
CA TYR A 26 6.34 -16.98 -3.78
C TYR A 26 7.36 -16.68 -4.87
N HIS A 27 6.89 -16.62 -6.12
CA HIS A 27 7.63 -16.11 -7.27
C HIS A 27 7.22 -14.68 -7.58
N VAL A 28 8.18 -13.86 -7.97
CA VAL A 28 7.95 -12.46 -8.29
C VAL A 28 7.95 -12.25 -9.80
N PHE A 29 6.88 -11.65 -10.31
CA PHE A 29 6.73 -11.21 -11.70
C PHE A 29 6.69 -9.67 -11.70
N PRO A 30 7.82 -8.99 -11.94
CA PRO A 30 7.85 -7.54 -12.05
C PRO A 30 6.99 -7.07 -13.23
N VAL A 31 6.15 -6.06 -12.97
CA VAL A 31 5.29 -5.43 -13.99
C VAL A 31 5.82 -4.02 -14.28
N ASN A 32 6.24 -3.76 -15.50
CA ASN A 32 6.72 -2.45 -15.91
C ASN A 32 5.55 -1.50 -16.23
N LEU A 33 5.21 -0.65 -15.25
CA LEU A 33 4.11 0.31 -15.38
C LEU A 33 4.39 1.38 -16.44
N MET A 34 5.66 1.70 -16.72
CA MET A 34 6.05 2.68 -17.74
C MET A 34 5.81 2.13 -19.16
N GLU A 35 5.99 0.83 -19.34
CA GLU A 35 5.71 0.12 -20.59
C GLU A 35 4.26 -0.37 -20.68
N ARG A 36 3.42 0.05 -19.72
CA ARG A 36 1.99 -0.29 -19.65
C ARG A 36 1.71 -1.81 -19.68
N GLU A 37 2.61 -2.62 -19.12
CA GLU A 37 2.45 -4.08 -19.09
C GLU A 37 1.18 -4.53 -18.36
N GLN A 38 0.70 -3.74 -17.38
CA GLN A 38 -0.57 -3.97 -16.70
C GLN A 38 -1.81 -3.80 -17.60
N LYS A 39 -1.62 -3.38 -18.87
CA LYS A 39 -2.69 -3.21 -19.87
C LYS A 39 -2.62 -4.23 -20.99
N LYS A 40 -1.65 -5.15 -20.96
CA LYS A 40 -1.56 -6.26 -21.90
C LYS A 40 -2.65 -7.30 -21.61
N ASP A 41 -3.12 -8.00 -22.65
CA ASP A 41 -4.23 -8.96 -22.55
C ASP A 41 -3.99 -10.07 -21.53
N ASP A 42 -2.76 -10.60 -21.47
CA ASP A 42 -2.38 -11.63 -20.50
C ASP A 42 -2.54 -11.13 -19.03
N PHE A 43 -2.20 -9.88 -18.77
CA PHE A 43 -2.39 -9.30 -17.44
C PHE A 43 -3.85 -8.97 -17.18
N LEU A 44 -4.58 -8.47 -18.17
CA LEU A 44 -6.02 -8.16 -18.06
C LEU A 44 -6.85 -9.42 -17.80
N ALA A 45 -6.41 -10.57 -18.27
CA ALA A 45 -7.03 -11.86 -17.93
C ALA A 45 -6.92 -12.20 -16.43
N LEU A 46 -5.86 -11.75 -15.76
CA LEU A 46 -5.67 -11.92 -14.30
C LEU A 46 -6.39 -10.82 -13.51
N ASN A 47 -6.40 -9.60 -14.03
CA ASN A 47 -7.04 -8.45 -13.40
C ASN A 47 -7.67 -7.52 -14.45
N PRO A 48 -8.99 -7.55 -14.62
CA PRO A 48 -9.69 -6.73 -15.63
C PRO A 48 -9.57 -5.22 -15.38
N ASN A 49 -9.23 -4.79 -14.14
CA ASN A 49 -8.93 -3.39 -13.83
C ASN A 49 -7.57 -2.94 -14.42
N GLY A 50 -6.68 -3.89 -14.77
CA GLY A 50 -5.35 -3.58 -15.30
C GLY A 50 -4.51 -2.77 -14.33
N ARG A 51 -4.42 -3.20 -13.07
CA ARG A 51 -3.61 -2.60 -12.00
C ARG A 51 -2.90 -3.68 -11.20
N ILE A 52 -1.73 -3.35 -10.70
CA ILE A 52 -0.99 -4.18 -9.74
C ILE A 52 -1.46 -3.83 -8.29
N PRO A 53 -1.27 -4.73 -7.33
CA PRO A 53 -0.77 -6.11 -7.45
C PRO A 53 -1.86 -7.11 -7.86
N VAL A 54 -1.41 -8.29 -8.32
CA VAL A 54 -2.21 -9.49 -8.49
C VAL A 54 -1.42 -10.66 -7.92
N ILE A 55 -2.10 -11.63 -7.32
CA ILE A 55 -1.51 -12.94 -7.03
C ILE A 55 -2.21 -14.03 -7.82
N VAL A 56 -1.50 -15.13 -8.09
CA VAL A 56 -2.08 -16.39 -8.57
C VAL A 56 -1.73 -17.48 -7.56
N ASP A 57 -2.73 -18.12 -6.99
CA ASP A 57 -2.53 -19.21 -6.03
C ASP A 57 -2.61 -20.58 -6.71
N HIS A 58 -1.46 -21.21 -6.92
CA HIS A 58 -1.36 -22.53 -7.56
C HIS A 58 -1.94 -23.68 -6.73
N GLU A 59 -2.11 -23.49 -5.41
CA GLU A 59 -2.72 -24.49 -4.52
C GLU A 59 -4.25 -24.40 -4.48
N ASN A 60 -4.82 -23.43 -5.16
CA ASN A 60 -6.25 -23.22 -5.28
C ASN A 60 -6.64 -23.00 -6.75
N ASP A 61 -6.50 -24.02 -7.57
CA ASP A 61 -6.88 -24.04 -8.98
C ASP A 61 -6.36 -22.86 -9.81
N GLN A 62 -5.14 -22.40 -9.51
CA GLN A 62 -4.52 -21.22 -10.14
C GLN A 62 -5.39 -19.95 -10.00
N LEU A 63 -6.09 -19.78 -8.89
CA LEU A 63 -6.99 -18.67 -8.64
C LEU A 63 -6.24 -17.33 -8.71
N PRO A 64 -6.59 -16.44 -9.65
CA PRO A 64 -6.10 -15.07 -9.62
C PRO A 64 -6.89 -14.26 -8.59
N VAL A 65 -6.18 -13.49 -7.76
CA VAL A 65 -6.78 -12.56 -6.82
C VAL A 65 -6.19 -11.17 -7.06
N PHE A 66 -7.04 -10.21 -7.33
CA PHE A 66 -6.67 -8.80 -7.48
C PHE A 66 -7.30 -7.93 -6.38
N GLU A 67 -6.98 -6.64 -6.36
CA GLU A 67 -7.17 -5.68 -5.27
C GLU A 67 -6.30 -6.00 -4.05
N SER A 68 -5.40 -5.06 -3.72
CA SER A 68 -4.42 -5.29 -2.63
C SER A 68 -5.08 -5.61 -1.28
N GLY A 69 -6.23 -4.99 -0.98
CA GLY A 69 -7.00 -5.30 0.23
C GLY A 69 -7.61 -6.71 0.21
N ALA A 70 -8.15 -7.14 -0.93
CA ALA A 70 -8.71 -8.49 -1.10
C ALA A 70 -7.60 -9.56 -1.01
N ILE A 71 -6.44 -9.30 -1.59
CA ILE A 71 -5.27 -10.19 -1.49
C ILE A 71 -4.84 -10.35 -0.03
N LEU A 72 -4.80 -9.26 0.75
CA LEU A 72 -4.45 -9.33 2.17
C LEU A 72 -5.46 -10.20 2.94
N ILE A 73 -6.76 -10.04 2.70
CA ILE A 73 -7.81 -10.86 3.31
C ILE A 73 -7.62 -12.33 2.93
N TYR A 74 -7.48 -12.61 1.64
CA TYR A 74 -7.32 -13.95 1.11
C TYR A 74 -6.14 -14.70 1.75
N LEU A 75 -4.96 -14.08 1.78
CA LEU A 75 -3.76 -14.69 2.36
C LEU A 75 -3.86 -14.85 3.88
N ALA A 76 -4.49 -13.90 4.57
CA ALA A 76 -4.74 -13.99 6.01
C ALA A 76 -5.72 -15.13 6.34
N GLU A 77 -6.79 -15.30 5.56
CA GLU A 77 -7.75 -16.40 5.72
C GLU A 77 -7.14 -17.77 5.39
N LYS A 78 -6.38 -17.86 4.28
CA LYS A 78 -5.65 -19.07 3.89
C LYS A 78 -4.73 -19.58 4.99
N THR A 79 -4.08 -18.67 5.72
CA THR A 79 -3.09 -19.01 6.74
C THR A 79 -3.62 -18.98 8.18
N GLY A 80 -4.77 -18.36 8.40
CA GLY A 80 -5.33 -18.13 9.73
C GLY A 80 -4.56 -17.12 10.58
N LYS A 81 -3.75 -16.22 9.95
CA LYS A 81 -2.91 -15.24 10.65
C LYS A 81 -3.31 -13.80 10.28
N TYR A 82 -3.09 -12.86 11.20
CA TYR A 82 -3.25 -11.41 11.03
C TYR A 82 -4.67 -10.93 10.68
N LEU A 83 -5.67 -11.82 10.73
CA LEU A 83 -7.10 -11.50 10.65
C LEU A 83 -7.85 -12.41 11.62
N PRO A 84 -8.37 -11.90 12.74
CA PRO A 84 -9.13 -12.69 13.70
C PRO A 84 -10.35 -13.38 13.07
N LYS A 85 -10.67 -14.58 13.56
CA LYS A 85 -11.87 -15.33 13.12
C LYS A 85 -13.11 -14.85 13.85
N GLU A 86 -12.97 -14.43 15.11
CA GLU A 86 -14.10 -13.96 15.91
C GLU A 86 -14.61 -12.60 15.41
N MET A 87 -15.91 -12.38 15.53
CA MET A 87 -16.62 -11.28 14.88
C MET A 87 -16.09 -9.90 15.27
N LYS A 88 -15.84 -9.65 16.56
CA LYS A 88 -15.43 -8.33 17.06
C LYS A 88 -14.06 -7.91 16.52
N GLY A 89 -13.03 -8.73 16.72
CA GLY A 89 -11.68 -8.42 16.25
C GLY A 89 -11.59 -8.38 14.73
N ARG A 90 -12.28 -9.31 14.04
CA ARG A 90 -12.41 -9.28 12.59
C ARG A 90 -13.01 -7.96 12.10
N SER A 91 -14.10 -7.51 12.72
CA SER A 91 -14.73 -6.23 12.38
C SER A 91 -13.78 -5.05 12.59
N GLN A 92 -13.02 -5.03 13.69
CA GLN A 92 -12.04 -3.98 13.96
C GLN A 92 -10.94 -3.93 12.89
N VAL A 93 -10.36 -5.07 12.52
CA VAL A 93 -9.36 -5.13 11.44
C VAL A 93 -9.94 -4.68 10.11
N MET A 94 -11.15 -5.14 9.77
CA MET A 94 -11.82 -4.76 8.52
C MET A 94 -12.13 -3.26 8.45
N GLN A 95 -12.52 -2.61 9.54
CA GLN A 95 -12.74 -1.16 9.59
C GLN A 95 -11.47 -0.40 9.19
N TRP A 96 -10.32 -0.74 9.77
CA TRP A 96 -9.05 -0.09 9.46
C TRP A 96 -8.52 -0.45 8.07
N LEU A 97 -8.77 -1.68 7.61
CA LEU A 97 -8.46 -2.06 6.23
C LEU A 97 -9.28 -1.23 5.23
N MET A 98 -10.60 -1.10 5.45
CA MET A 98 -11.46 -0.28 4.59
C MET A 98 -11.13 1.21 4.70
N PHE A 99 -10.74 1.70 5.88
CA PHE A 99 -10.25 3.06 6.06
C PHE A 99 -9.01 3.34 5.18
N GLN A 100 -8.13 2.35 5.03
CA GLN A 100 -7.01 2.46 4.10
C GLN A 100 -7.48 2.43 2.64
N MET A 101 -8.34 1.48 2.26
CA MET A 101 -8.75 1.28 0.87
C MET A 101 -9.65 2.40 0.35
N GLY A 102 -10.53 2.94 1.19
CA GLY A 102 -11.45 4.02 0.84
C GLY A 102 -10.94 5.43 1.15
N GLY A 103 -9.96 5.55 2.03
CA GLY A 103 -9.46 6.84 2.53
C GLY A 103 -8.01 7.09 2.20
N ILE A 104 -7.08 6.51 2.96
CA ILE A 104 -5.64 6.83 2.87
C ILE A 104 -5.10 6.63 1.46
N GLY A 105 -5.31 5.44 0.87
CA GLY A 105 -4.80 5.12 -0.46
C GLY A 105 -5.28 6.09 -1.53
N PRO A 106 -6.60 6.28 -1.70
CA PRO A 106 -7.14 7.20 -2.68
C PRO A 106 -6.73 8.66 -2.44
N MET A 107 -6.86 9.18 -1.22
CA MET A 107 -6.62 10.61 -0.95
C MET A 107 -5.13 10.96 -1.03
N GLN A 108 -4.26 10.16 -0.44
CA GLN A 108 -2.82 10.34 -0.57
C GLN A 108 -2.34 10.09 -2.00
N GLY A 109 -2.96 9.14 -2.71
CA GLY A 109 -2.70 8.91 -4.13
C GLY A 109 -2.98 10.16 -4.97
N GLN A 110 -4.11 10.83 -4.75
CA GLN A 110 -4.41 12.10 -5.41
C GLN A 110 -3.47 13.23 -4.95
N ALA A 111 -3.07 13.26 -3.68
CA ALA A 111 -2.03 14.19 -3.22
C ALA A 111 -0.71 13.98 -3.99
N HIS A 112 -0.27 12.74 -4.21
CA HIS A 112 0.89 12.45 -5.07
C HIS A 112 0.69 12.98 -6.49
N VAL A 113 -0.48 12.74 -7.09
CA VAL A 113 -0.79 13.18 -8.45
C VAL A 113 -0.65 14.69 -8.58
N PHE A 114 -1.40 15.45 -7.79
CA PHE A 114 -1.45 16.90 -7.94
C PHE A 114 -0.19 17.61 -7.44
N TYR A 115 0.47 17.09 -6.41
CA TYR A 115 1.69 17.69 -5.88
C TYR A 115 2.92 17.39 -6.75
N ARG A 116 3.02 16.14 -7.31
CA ARG A 116 4.23 15.69 -8.01
C ARG A 116 4.09 15.45 -9.49
N TYR A 117 2.96 14.88 -9.94
CA TYR A 117 2.89 14.28 -11.26
C TYR A 117 2.07 15.08 -12.25
N ALA A 118 1.10 15.86 -11.80
CA ALA A 118 0.25 16.67 -12.69
C ALA A 118 1.11 17.66 -13.50
N PRO A 119 0.85 17.81 -14.79
CA PRO A 119 1.56 18.74 -15.65
C PRO A 119 1.33 20.20 -15.22
N GLU A 120 0.15 20.48 -14.68
CA GLU A 120 -0.23 21.80 -14.17
C GLU A 120 -0.26 21.81 -12.64
N LYS A 121 0.18 22.91 -12.05
CA LYS A 121 0.12 23.14 -10.62
C LYS A 121 -1.25 23.73 -10.25
N ILE A 122 -2.15 22.87 -9.72
CA ILE A 122 -3.49 23.26 -9.29
C ILE A 122 -3.48 23.38 -7.76
N GLU A 123 -3.21 24.58 -7.25
CA GLU A 123 -3.04 24.85 -5.81
C GLU A 123 -4.23 24.38 -4.97
N TYR A 124 -5.46 24.60 -5.46
CA TYR A 124 -6.66 24.13 -4.75
C TYR A 124 -6.67 22.61 -4.57
N ALA A 125 -6.37 21.85 -5.63
CA ALA A 125 -6.34 20.38 -5.57
C ALA A 125 -5.21 19.88 -4.67
N ILE A 126 -4.02 20.48 -4.78
CA ILE A 126 -2.87 20.16 -3.91
C ILE A 126 -3.27 20.34 -2.45
N GLY A 127 -3.72 21.54 -2.08
CA GLY A 127 -4.09 21.84 -0.69
C GLY A 127 -5.27 21.00 -0.19
N ARG A 128 -6.27 20.69 -1.04
CA ARG A 128 -7.40 19.84 -0.66
C ARG A 128 -6.95 18.44 -0.28
N TYR A 129 -6.18 17.78 -1.16
CA TYR A 129 -5.76 16.39 -0.92
C TYR A 129 -4.68 16.26 0.17
N GLN A 130 -3.79 17.24 0.30
CA GLN A 130 -2.83 17.28 1.42
C GLN A 130 -3.55 17.44 2.77
N ARG A 131 -4.51 18.36 2.89
CA ARG A 131 -5.30 18.53 4.12
C ARG A 131 -6.10 17.27 4.46
N GLU A 132 -6.73 16.63 3.48
CA GLU A 132 -7.48 15.38 3.73
C GLU A 132 -6.53 14.25 4.13
N THR A 133 -5.38 14.09 3.48
CA THR A 133 -4.36 13.12 3.88
C THR A 133 -3.89 13.38 5.30
N ARG A 134 -3.62 14.64 5.66
CA ARG A 134 -3.23 15.02 7.04
C ARG A 134 -4.33 14.67 8.05
N ARG A 135 -5.58 14.98 7.75
CA ARG A 135 -6.72 14.62 8.61
C ARG A 135 -6.82 13.11 8.86
N LEU A 136 -6.60 12.31 7.81
CA LEU A 136 -6.59 10.84 7.93
C LEU A 136 -5.43 10.36 8.83
N TYR A 137 -4.27 10.99 8.74
CA TYR A 137 -3.13 10.69 9.63
C TYR A 137 -3.42 11.05 11.09
N GLU A 138 -4.12 12.15 11.34
CA GLU A 138 -4.56 12.52 12.69
C GLU A 138 -5.56 11.50 13.28
N VAL A 139 -6.36 10.85 12.45
CA VAL A 139 -7.22 9.73 12.88
C VAL A 139 -6.37 8.54 13.31
N LEU A 140 -5.35 8.18 12.51
CA LEU A 140 -4.42 7.10 12.86
C LEU A 140 -3.65 7.41 14.15
N ASP A 141 -3.12 8.63 14.28
CA ASP A 141 -2.34 9.05 15.45
C ASP A 141 -3.17 8.94 16.74
N ARG A 142 -4.41 9.44 16.73
CA ARG A 142 -5.33 9.30 17.87
C ARG A 142 -5.58 7.85 18.25
N GLN A 143 -5.76 6.97 17.26
CA GLN A 143 -5.95 5.53 17.50
C GLN A 143 -4.71 4.88 18.11
N LEU A 144 -3.54 5.27 17.63
CA LEU A 144 -2.26 4.72 18.06
C LEU A 144 -1.76 5.27 19.40
N ARG A 145 -2.41 6.32 19.95
CA ARG A 145 -2.09 6.85 21.28
C ARG A 145 -2.22 5.78 22.35
N ASP A 146 -3.32 5.03 22.30
CA ASP A 146 -3.68 4.07 23.34
C ASP A 146 -3.48 2.61 22.87
N ASN A 147 -3.03 2.42 21.63
CA ASN A 147 -2.85 1.12 21.01
C ASN A 147 -1.49 0.99 20.32
N PRO A 148 -0.83 -0.18 20.41
CA PRO A 148 0.41 -0.44 19.67
C PRO A 148 0.17 -0.54 18.16
N TYR A 149 -1.00 -1.04 17.74
CA TYR A 149 -1.42 -1.26 16.37
C TYR A 149 -2.86 -0.79 16.12
N LEU A 150 -3.25 -0.63 14.85
CA LEU A 150 -4.53 -0.02 14.48
C LEU A 150 -5.76 -0.76 15.03
N ALA A 151 -5.74 -2.08 15.04
CA ALA A 151 -6.81 -2.91 15.58
C ALA A 151 -6.51 -3.50 16.97
N GLY A 152 -5.59 -2.89 17.72
CA GLY A 152 -5.07 -3.36 19.00
C GLY A 152 -3.90 -4.33 18.83
N GLU A 153 -4.10 -5.44 18.13
CA GLU A 153 -3.06 -6.39 17.75
C GLU A 153 -2.60 -6.17 16.31
N PHE A 154 -1.34 -6.57 16.01
CA PHE A 154 -0.78 -6.48 14.66
C PHE A 154 -1.61 -7.30 13.66
N SER A 155 -1.99 -6.66 12.53
CA SER A 155 -2.93 -7.22 11.58
C SER A 155 -2.67 -6.76 10.14
N ILE A 156 -3.46 -7.29 9.21
CA ILE A 156 -3.45 -6.84 7.80
C ILE A 156 -3.84 -5.36 7.65
N ALA A 157 -4.47 -4.75 8.63
CA ALA A 157 -4.77 -3.32 8.63
C ALA A 157 -3.49 -2.47 8.72
N ASP A 158 -2.55 -2.87 9.58
CA ASP A 158 -1.24 -2.21 9.71
C ASP A 158 -0.42 -2.39 8.43
N ILE A 159 -0.41 -3.60 7.89
CA ILE A 159 0.28 -3.93 6.63
C ILE A 159 -0.30 -3.11 5.46
N ALA A 160 -1.61 -2.88 5.44
CA ALA A 160 -2.25 -2.08 4.40
C ALA A 160 -1.91 -0.59 4.49
N CYS A 161 -1.94 -0.02 5.70
CA CYS A 161 -1.75 1.42 5.92
C CYS A 161 -0.29 1.85 5.79
N TRP A 162 0.63 1.08 6.36
CA TRP A 162 2.01 1.47 6.51
C TRP A 162 2.75 1.86 5.22
N PRO A 163 2.66 1.10 4.10
CA PRO A 163 3.39 1.45 2.88
C PRO A 163 3.01 2.81 2.30
N TRP A 164 1.81 3.27 2.57
CA TRP A 164 1.33 4.58 2.19
C TRP A 164 1.81 5.66 3.16
N VAL A 165 1.59 5.47 4.45
CA VAL A 165 1.92 6.47 5.48
C VAL A 165 3.41 6.75 5.55
N ARG A 166 4.27 5.74 5.43
CA ARG A 166 5.74 5.90 5.46
C ARG A 166 6.31 6.83 4.38
N ILE A 167 5.54 7.10 3.34
CA ILE A 167 5.94 8.00 2.25
C ILE A 167 5.16 9.31 2.26
N HIS A 168 4.72 9.74 3.44
CA HIS A 168 3.97 10.98 3.66
C HIS A 168 4.61 12.21 2.99
N ASN A 169 5.94 12.32 3.07
CA ASN A 169 6.72 13.39 2.46
C ASN A 169 6.61 13.40 0.93
N TRP A 170 6.32 12.26 0.29
CA TRP A 170 6.09 12.18 -1.15
C TRP A 170 4.77 12.89 -1.55
N ALA A 171 3.82 12.95 -0.64
CA ALA A 171 2.59 13.73 -0.77
C ALA A 171 2.75 15.21 -0.37
N GLY A 172 3.90 15.60 0.18
CA GLY A 172 4.11 16.92 0.77
C GLY A 172 3.33 17.10 2.08
N VAL A 173 3.15 16.03 2.86
CA VAL A 173 2.44 16.06 4.16
C VAL A 173 3.41 15.81 5.28
N GLU A 174 3.48 16.74 6.23
CA GLU A 174 4.33 16.65 7.41
C GLU A 174 3.67 15.80 8.50
N LEU A 175 4.51 15.19 9.37
CA LEU A 175 4.04 14.43 10.54
C LEU A 175 4.16 15.21 11.86
N THR A 176 4.56 16.46 11.82
CA THR A 176 4.72 17.30 13.04
C THR A 176 3.50 17.21 13.95
N GLY A 177 3.71 16.82 15.22
CA GLY A 177 2.64 16.64 16.21
C GLY A 177 1.84 15.33 16.06
N LEU A 178 2.38 14.32 15.37
CA LEU A 178 1.81 12.97 15.24
C LEU A 178 2.79 11.92 15.77
N GLU A 179 3.18 12.04 17.03
CA GLU A 179 4.24 11.25 17.65
C GLU A 179 3.89 9.76 17.73
N HIS A 180 2.61 9.42 17.90
CA HIS A 180 2.15 8.03 17.94
C HIS A 180 2.21 7.38 16.56
N LEU A 181 1.89 8.14 15.52
CA LEU A 181 2.02 7.68 14.13
C LEU A 181 3.49 7.51 13.74
N GLU A 182 4.37 8.43 14.13
CA GLU A 182 5.82 8.32 13.90
C GLU A 182 6.41 7.09 14.61
N ARG A 183 6.04 6.85 15.88
CA ARG A 183 6.41 5.62 16.60
C ARG A 183 6.00 4.38 15.82
N TRP A 184 4.72 4.28 15.43
CA TRP A 184 4.18 3.14 14.70
C TRP A 184 4.89 2.90 13.35
N ILE A 185 5.20 3.97 12.61
CA ILE A 185 5.99 3.86 11.36
C ILE A 185 7.35 3.22 11.65
N LYS A 186 8.04 3.67 12.68
CA LYS A 186 9.36 3.19 13.08
C LYS A 186 9.33 1.74 13.57
N ASP A 187 8.36 1.41 14.42
CA ASP A 187 8.21 0.07 14.99
C ASP A 187 7.94 -0.97 13.90
N LEU A 188 7.08 -0.65 12.94
CA LEU A 188 6.81 -1.54 11.81
C LEU A 188 8.01 -1.64 10.86
N TYR A 189 8.74 -0.55 10.62
CA TYR A 189 9.97 -0.62 9.82
C TYR A 189 11.04 -1.51 10.44
N ALA A 190 11.09 -1.64 11.76
CA ALA A 190 12.03 -2.52 12.45
C ALA A 190 11.76 -4.02 12.21
N ARG A 191 10.56 -4.38 11.72
CA ARG A 191 10.21 -5.79 11.42
C ARG A 191 10.96 -6.27 10.16
N PRO A 192 11.63 -7.44 10.21
CA PRO A 192 12.40 -7.95 9.06
C PRO A 192 11.55 -8.12 7.78
N ALA A 193 10.30 -8.54 7.90
CA ALA A 193 9.39 -8.73 6.77
C ALA A 193 9.06 -7.40 6.05
N PHE A 194 8.94 -6.30 6.80
CA PHE A 194 8.73 -4.97 6.21
C PHE A 194 9.97 -4.51 5.43
N GLN A 195 11.15 -4.72 6.00
CA GLN A 195 12.42 -4.36 5.32
C GLN A 195 12.62 -5.17 4.03
N LYS A 196 12.30 -6.47 4.06
CA LYS A 196 12.37 -7.33 2.87
C LYS A 196 11.29 -7.00 1.86
N GLY A 197 10.04 -6.89 2.30
CA GLY A 197 8.89 -6.67 1.42
C GLY A 197 8.98 -5.38 0.61
N ILE A 198 9.56 -4.31 1.15
CA ILE A 198 9.77 -3.05 0.41
C ILE A 198 10.92 -3.12 -0.62
N CYS A 199 11.64 -4.22 -0.67
CA CYS A 199 12.65 -4.48 -1.68
C CYS A 199 12.13 -5.31 -2.87
N VAL A 200 10.84 -5.65 -2.88
CA VAL A 200 10.19 -6.47 -3.92
C VAL A 200 9.39 -5.56 -4.86
N PRO A 201 9.52 -5.72 -6.18
CA PRO A 201 10.32 -6.68 -6.95
C PRO A 201 11.82 -6.32 -7.00
N TYR A 202 12.16 -5.09 -6.65
CA TYR A 202 13.53 -4.60 -6.52
C TYR A 202 13.58 -3.43 -5.53
N LYS A 203 14.75 -3.22 -4.95
CA LYS A 203 14.99 -2.08 -4.05
C LYS A 203 14.97 -0.78 -4.87
N VAL A 204 14.07 0.12 -4.50
CA VAL A 204 14.05 1.49 -5.06
C VAL A 204 14.92 2.37 -4.17
N GLU A 205 16.01 2.85 -4.72
CA GLU A 205 16.72 3.96 -4.14
C GLU A 205 15.90 5.23 -4.40
N ARG A 206 15.16 5.64 -3.39
CA ARG A 206 14.45 6.93 -3.40
C ARG A 206 15.50 8.03 -3.22
N GLY A 207 16.23 8.26 -4.29
CA GLY A 207 17.19 9.33 -4.40
C GLY A 207 16.50 10.67 -4.61
N LYS A 208 17.31 11.68 -4.76
CA LYS A 208 17.07 13.12 -4.86
C LYS A 208 16.24 13.54 -6.10
N GLU A 209 15.21 12.76 -6.49
CA GLU A 209 14.35 13.11 -7.61
C GLU A 209 13.65 14.44 -7.32
N THR A 210 13.89 15.42 -8.16
CA THR A 210 13.25 16.74 -8.10
C THR A 210 11.77 16.65 -8.48
N LEU A 211 10.99 17.66 -8.10
CA LEU A 211 9.57 17.75 -8.50
C LEU A 211 9.41 17.76 -10.03
N ASP A 212 10.34 18.39 -10.74
CA ASP A 212 10.30 18.49 -12.21
C ASP A 212 10.61 17.15 -12.88
N GLU A 213 11.54 16.37 -12.35
CA GLU A 213 11.79 15.00 -12.80
C GLU A 213 10.60 14.09 -12.54
N SER A 214 9.99 14.22 -11.35
CA SER A 214 8.76 13.48 -11.01
C SER A 214 7.61 13.82 -11.96
N ARG A 215 7.44 15.09 -12.36
CA ARG A 215 6.41 15.51 -13.34
C ARG A 215 6.65 14.91 -14.72
N LYS A 216 7.88 14.98 -15.24
CA LYS A 216 8.22 14.39 -16.54
C LYS A 216 7.96 12.89 -16.60
N ARG A 217 8.23 12.18 -15.49
CA ARG A 217 7.95 10.74 -15.37
C ARG A 217 6.46 10.46 -15.17
N GLY A 218 5.81 11.24 -14.31
CA GLY A 218 4.41 11.03 -13.93
C GLY A 218 3.41 11.22 -15.06
N SER A 219 3.67 12.16 -15.98
CA SER A 219 2.82 12.38 -17.15
C SER A 219 2.63 11.13 -18.02
N LYS A 220 3.59 10.19 -17.99
CA LYS A 220 3.52 8.92 -18.70
C LYS A 220 2.75 7.82 -17.94
N MET A 221 2.60 7.95 -16.60
CA MET A 221 1.97 6.95 -15.75
C MET A 221 0.49 7.22 -15.44
N LEU A 222 0.02 8.47 -15.65
CA LEU A 222 -1.33 8.89 -15.26
C LEU A 222 -2.41 8.61 -16.32
N VAL A 223 -2.05 8.03 -17.46
CA VAL A 223 -2.99 7.76 -18.57
C VAL A 223 -3.37 6.29 -18.62
#